data_b889b1d2ac765cc35193426c3f9b373d
#
_entry.id   b889b1d2ac765cc35193426c3f9b373d
#
_cell.length_a   1.000
_cell.length_b   1.000
_cell.length_c   1.000
_cell.angle_alpha   90.00
_cell.angle_beta   90.00
_cell.angle_gamma   90.00
#
_symmetry.space_group_name_H-M   'P 1'
#
loop_
_entity.id
_entity.type
_entity.pdbx_description
1 polymer ?
#
loop_
_entity_poly.entity_id
_entity_poly.type
_entity_poly.pdbx_seq_one_letter_code
_entity_poly.pdbx_strand_id
1 'polypeptide(L)'
;VTTYSPNPTVEFDGGLTFADNTISSISIRAGRNDVLEQPQPSYARIELWTDASEPLAVNLSDAVTVSIDKGTSGQEQIFSGIISDVEISLDGYGDIGSIARYTLTAVGALAQLNKRLVGASGFSKEFDGTRVFNILAEAFLTSWLDVNPTLTWQQLPTQTTWATYDATNEALVNALSTTVDVPGEYELTAYSGGETNAYELVQQAAQSGRGVLWEGGDGHLHYDDYSARLDNTPLTLTDDDILARGLRTTAQWSEIVNDVTVTYKANASKTARDEQSVILYGQLAGTRSTQLEQATAAQDQANAFLTSRSYPRTYPETIIIPLHSPTVSDATRDALTAVYNGLPVVTNDLPAVFGTSFSGYVEGWTWNLTRYTADLALTCSAFYETYPHLVWFQIPATTTWAGYTPNTNTWEDL
;
A
#
# COMPACT_ATOMS: atom_id res chain seq x y z
N VAL A 1 -33.56 -7.06 -8.66
CA VAL A 1 -32.15 -6.89 -8.30
C VAL A 1 -31.75 -5.53 -8.82
N THR A 2 -31.52 -4.57 -7.93
CA THR A 2 -30.93 -3.28 -8.30
C THR A 2 -29.50 -3.56 -8.75
N THR A 3 -29.19 -3.22 -9.99
CA THR A 3 -27.83 -3.36 -10.53
C THR A 3 -26.96 -2.30 -9.84
N TYR A 4 -25.88 -2.71 -9.20
CA TYR A 4 -24.90 -1.80 -8.62
C TYR A 4 -24.23 -0.98 -9.74
N SER A 5 -24.11 0.32 -9.51
CA SER A 5 -23.35 1.24 -10.36
C SER A 5 -22.34 1.98 -9.47
N PRO A 6 -21.07 2.06 -9.84
CA PRO A 6 -20.04 2.69 -9.00
C PRO A 6 -20.18 4.21 -8.93
N ASN A 7 -20.86 4.86 -9.88
CA ASN A 7 -21.09 6.31 -9.96
C ASN A 7 -19.88 7.13 -9.49
N PRO A 8 -18.72 7.03 -10.17
CA PRO A 8 -17.52 7.70 -9.74
C PRO A 8 -17.72 9.21 -9.71
N THR A 9 -17.20 9.85 -8.67
CA THR A 9 -17.19 11.29 -8.47
C THR A 9 -15.77 11.77 -8.34
N VAL A 10 -15.39 12.81 -9.07
CA VAL A 10 -14.08 13.47 -9.01
C VAL A 10 -14.30 14.89 -8.50
N GLU A 11 -13.67 15.23 -7.39
CA GLU A 11 -13.74 16.57 -6.79
C GLU A 11 -12.35 17.21 -6.80
N PHE A 12 -12.30 18.49 -7.18
CA PHE A 12 -11.09 19.30 -7.16
C PHE A 12 -11.15 20.37 -6.09
N ASP A 13 -10.00 20.88 -5.71
CA ASP A 13 -9.89 22.04 -4.83
C ASP A 13 -10.73 23.20 -5.39
N GLY A 14 -11.44 23.93 -4.49
CA GLY A 14 -12.38 24.97 -4.89
C GLY A 14 -13.81 24.49 -5.19
N GLY A 15 -14.11 23.19 -5.01
CA GLY A 15 -15.45 22.62 -5.09
C GLY A 15 -15.95 22.30 -6.51
N LEU A 16 -15.04 22.24 -7.48
CA LEU A 16 -15.35 21.77 -8.83
C LEU A 16 -15.54 20.24 -8.79
N THR A 17 -16.73 19.76 -9.14
CA THR A 17 -17.08 18.34 -9.05
C THR A 17 -17.53 17.81 -10.40
N PHE A 18 -17.02 16.65 -10.78
CA PHE A 18 -17.47 15.91 -11.97
C PHE A 18 -18.07 14.57 -11.55
N ALA A 19 -19.18 14.25 -12.18
CA ALA A 19 -19.87 12.98 -12.05
C ALA A 19 -20.46 12.59 -13.38
N ASP A 20 -20.91 11.33 -13.50
CA ASP A 20 -21.66 10.87 -14.65
C ASP A 20 -20.95 10.90 -16.02
N ASN A 21 -21.59 11.56 -17.00
CA ASN A 21 -21.22 11.47 -18.43
C ASN A 21 -19.92 12.22 -18.77
N THR A 22 -19.42 13.06 -17.88
CA THR A 22 -18.16 13.77 -18.08
C THR A 22 -16.95 12.89 -17.84
N ILE A 23 -17.10 11.85 -17.00
CA ILE A 23 -16.02 10.91 -16.70
C ILE A 23 -16.01 9.81 -17.78
N SER A 24 -14.92 9.74 -18.54
CA SER A 24 -14.67 8.68 -19.52
C SER A 24 -14.13 7.43 -18.85
N SER A 25 -13.01 7.58 -18.12
CA SER A 25 -12.37 6.50 -17.40
C SER A 25 -11.52 7.04 -16.26
N ILE A 26 -11.35 6.21 -15.23
CA ILE A 26 -10.42 6.47 -14.14
C ILE A 26 -9.63 5.19 -13.88
N SER A 27 -8.31 5.31 -13.81
CA SER A 27 -7.44 4.23 -13.38
C SER A 27 -6.61 4.70 -12.20
N ILE A 28 -6.69 3.99 -11.06
CA ILE A 28 -5.97 4.32 -9.84
C ILE A 28 -5.12 3.12 -9.46
N ARG A 29 -3.86 3.35 -9.13
CA ARG A 29 -2.96 2.33 -8.60
C ARG A 29 -2.39 2.75 -7.27
N ALA A 30 -2.38 1.83 -6.30
CA ALA A 30 -1.80 2.03 -4.97
C ALA A 30 -1.12 0.75 -4.46
N GLY A 31 -0.28 0.89 -3.44
CA GLY A 31 0.41 -0.21 -2.80
C GLY A 31 1.68 -0.66 -3.52
N ARG A 32 2.04 -1.93 -3.34
CA ARG A 32 3.26 -2.57 -3.87
C ARG A 32 2.92 -3.81 -4.69
N ASN A 33 3.88 -4.28 -5.49
CA ASN A 33 3.68 -5.49 -6.29
C ASN A 33 4.12 -6.76 -5.58
N ASP A 34 4.95 -6.63 -4.56
CA ASP A 34 5.61 -7.75 -3.90
C ASP A 34 5.76 -7.46 -2.41
N VAL A 35 5.60 -8.49 -1.57
CA VAL A 35 5.76 -8.39 -0.11
C VAL A 35 7.14 -7.90 0.32
N LEU A 36 8.16 -8.08 -0.51
CA LEU A 36 9.54 -7.67 -0.23
C LEU A 36 9.88 -6.25 -0.71
N GLU A 37 8.98 -5.63 -1.46
CA GLU A 37 9.10 -4.24 -1.90
C GLU A 37 8.40 -3.29 -0.93
N GLN A 38 8.67 -2.01 -1.06
CA GLN A 38 7.90 -0.97 -0.40
C GLN A 38 6.87 -0.38 -1.37
N PRO A 39 5.72 0.12 -0.87
CA PRO A 39 4.73 0.78 -1.70
C PRO A 39 5.31 1.94 -2.50
N GLN A 40 4.89 2.02 -3.75
CA GLN A 40 5.17 3.17 -4.60
C GLN A 40 4.10 4.24 -4.34
N PRO A 41 4.39 5.52 -4.63
CA PRO A 41 3.38 6.56 -4.59
C PRO A 41 2.15 6.16 -5.42
N SER A 42 0.98 6.31 -4.83
CA SER A 42 -0.25 6.10 -5.58
C SER A 42 -0.40 7.12 -6.70
N TYR A 43 -1.05 6.71 -7.76
CA TYR A 43 -1.38 7.63 -8.84
C TYR A 43 -2.75 7.33 -9.41
N ALA A 44 -3.42 8.38 -9.88
CA ALA A 44 -4.66 8.30 -10.61
C ALA A 44 -4.50 8.92 -11.99
N ARG A 45 -5.00 8.23 -13.02
CA ARG A 45 -5.22 8.79 -14.34
C ARG A 45 -6.72 8.97 -14.54
N ILE A 46 -7.14 10.21 -14.77
CA ILE A 46 -8.55 10.61 -14.88
C ILE A 46 -8.76 11.18 -16.27
N GLU A 47 -9.68 10.61 -17.02
CA GLU A 47 -10.06 11.11 -18.34
C GLU A 47 -11.45 11.72 -18.28
N LEU A 48 -11.55 13.02 -18.60
CA LEU A 48 -12.78 13.78 -18.60
C LEU A 48 -13.07 14.31 -20.00
N TRP A 49 -14.34 14.32 -20.37
CA TRP A 49 -14.81 14.98 -21.58
C TRP A 49 -15.62 16.21 -21.22
N THR A 50 -15.27 17.33 -21.84
CA THR A 50 -15.93 18.63 -21.63
C THR A 50 -16.23 19.29 -22.96
N ASP A 51 -17.08 20.32 -22.95
CA ASP A 51 -17.21 21.20 -24.08
C ASP A 51 -15.91 22.00 -24.27
N ALA A 52 -15.36 22.00 -25.47
CA ALA A 52 -14.10 22.70 -25.74
C ALA A 52 -14.22 24.23 -25.65
N SER A 53 -15.45 24.78 -25.65
CA SER A 53 -15.71 26.20 -25.42
C SER A 53 -15.67 26.58 -23.93
N GLU A 54 -15.72 25.60 -23.01
CA GLU A 54 -15.68 25.79 -21.56
C GLU A 54 -14.41 25.15 -20.98
N PRO A 55 -13.30 25.92 -20.88
CA PRO A 55 -12.05 25.40 -20.32
C PRO A 55 -12.24 24.92 -18.88
N LEU A 56 -11.70 23.74 -18.58
CA LEU A 56 -11.69 23.21 -17.23
C LEU A 56 -10.71 24.05 -16.36
N ALA A 57 -11.21 24.57 -15.24
CA ALA A 57 -10.41 25.35 -14.30
C ALA A 57 -9.65 24.42 -13.33
N VAL A 58 -8.75 23.59 -13.87
CA VAL A 58 -7.87 22.70 -13.11
C VAL A 58 -6.43 23.07 -13.36
N ASN A 59 -5.66 23.20 -12.30
CA ASN A 59 -4.25 23.61 -12.35
C ASN A 59 -3.35 22.49 -11.80
N LEU A 60 -2.06 22.61 -12.09
CA LEU A 60 -1.05 21.78 -11.43
C LEU A 60 -1.03 22.09 -9.92
N SER A 61 -0.90 21.05 -9.14
CA SER A 61 -0.93 21.07 -7.67
C SER A 61 -2.31 21.28 -7.04
N ASP A 62 -3.40 21.39 -7.82
CA ASP A 62 -4.73 21.34 -7.24
C ASP A 62 -4.96 19.99 -6.58
N ALA A 63 -5.61 19.99 -5.40
CA ALA A 63 -6.01 18.76 -4.75
C ALA A 63 -7.15 18.09 -5.53
N VAL A 64 -7.13 16.79 -5.59
CA VAL A 64 -8.18 15.98 -6.23
C VAL A 64 -8.50 14.76 -5.40
N THR A 65 -9.79 14.46 -5.28
CA THR A 65 -10.29 13.23 -4.67
C THR A 65 -11.15 12.46 -5.65
N VAL A 66 -11.14 11.13 -5.52
CA VAL A 66 -12.02 10.24 -6.28
C VAL A 66 -12.80 9.38 -5.30
N SER A 67 -14.13 9.39 -5.44
CA SER A 67 -15.04 8.59 -4.64
C SER A 67 -15.94 7.72 -5.50
N ILE A 68 -16.40 6.59 -4.98
CA ILE A 68 -17.39 5.70 -5.63
C ILE A 68 -18.47 5.32 -4.63
N ASP A 69 -19.63 4.92 -5.17
CA ASP A 69 -20.74 4.42 -4.34
C ASP A 69 -20.35 3.11 -3.66
N LYS A 70 -20.77 2.96 -2.41
CA LYS A 70 -20.70 1.70 -1.65
C LYS A 70 -21.77 0.72 -2.12
N GLY A 71 -21.63 -0.52 -1.73
CA GLY A 71 -22.67 -1.55 -1.95
C GLY A 71 -23.95 -1.26 -1.19
N THR A 72 -23.85 -0.74 0.03
CA THR A 72 -25.01 -0.45 0.89
C THR A 72 -25.56 0.96 0.69
N SER A 73 -24.85 1.97 1.17
CA SER A 73 -25.24 3.38 1.00
C SER A 73 -24.06 4.33 1.26
N GLY A 74 -24.08 5.47 0.58
CA GLY A 74 -23.02 6.48 0.68
C GLY A 74 -21.87 6.21 -0.29
N GLN A 75 -20.91 7.10 -0.26
CA GLN A 75 -19.69 7.01 -1.08
C GLN A 75 -18.48 6.70 -0.21
N GLU A 76 -17.49 6.05 -0.82
CA GLU A 76 -16.17 5.84 -0.25
C GLU A 76 -15.14 6.55 -1.10
N GLN A 77 -14.25 7.30 -0.46
CA GLN A 77 -13.11 7.91 -1.11
C GLN A 77 -12.03 6.84 -1.33
N ILE A 78 -11.69 6.62 -2.59
CA ILE A 78 -10.73 5.59 -3.00
C ILE A 78 -9.38 6.16 -3.45
N PHE A 79 -9.29 7.48 -3.58
CA PHE A 79 -8.04 8.18 -3.91
C PHE A 79 -8.10 9.63 -3.45
N SER A 80 -6.95 10.13 -2.97
CA SER A 80 -6.69 11.53 -2.72
C SER A 80 -5.25 11.86 -3.17
N GLY A 81 -5.07 13.01 -3.80
CA GLY A 81 -3.77 13.42 -4.27
C GLY A 81 -3.76 14.83 -4.82
N ILE A 82 -2.69 15.16 -5.53
CA ILE A 82 -2.52 16.45 -6.23
C ILE A 82 -2.29 16.21 -7.72
N ILE A 83 -2.78 17.11 -8.54
CA ILE A 83 -2.58 17.07 -9.99
C ILE A 83 -1.10 17.34 -10.31
N SER A 84 -0.47 16.36 -10.96
CA SER A 84 0.93 16.44 -11.42
C SER A 84 1.02 16.83 -12.89
N ASP A 85 0.07 16.39 -13.74
CA ASP A 85 0.07 16.62 -15.17
C ASP A 85 -1.34 16.84 -15.69
N VAL A 86 -1.46 17.75 -16.66
CA VAL A 86 -2.69 18.05 -17.40
C VAL A 86 -2.40 17.98 -18.88
N GLU A 87 -3.01 17.05 -19.58
CA GLU A 87 -2.98 16.94 -21.03
C GLU A 87 -4.37 17.26 -21.60
N ILE A 88 -4.43 18.09 -22.61
CA ILE A 88 -5.68 18.49 -23.27
C ILE A 88 -5.59 18.11 -24.73
N SER A 89 -6.55 17.34 -25.21
CA SER A 89 -6.69 16.99 -26.62
C SER A 89 -8.08 17.36 -27.15
N LEU A 90 -8.18 17.67 -28.42
CA LEU A 90 -9.44 17.96 -29.08
C LEU A 90 -9.92 16.70 -29.82
N ASP A 91 -10.99 16.07 -29.33
CA ASP A 91 -11.49 14.80 -29.86
C ASP A 91 -12.62 14.95 -30.88
N GLY A 92 -13.27 16.10 -30.95
CA GLY A 92 -14.32 16.40 -31.92
C GLY A 92 -14.17 17.79 -32.51
N TYR A 93 -14.39 17.90 -33.83
CA TYR A 93 -14.36 19.16 -34.54
C TYR A 93 -15.47 19.18 -35.60
N GLY A 94 -16.31 20.21 -35.59
CA GLY A 94 -17.33 20.39 -36.61
C GLY A 94 -18.75 20.70 -36.09
N ASP A 95 -19.77 20.42 -36.88
CA ASP A 95 -21.19 20.80 -36.65
C ASP A 95 -21.83 20.20 -35.38
N ILE A 96 -21.19 19.23 -34.73
CA ILE A 96 -21.72 18.54 -33.54
C ILE A 96 -21.18 19.23 -32.22
N GLY A 97 -20.44 20.28 -32.36
CA GLY A 97 -19.70 20.89 -31.24
C GLY A 97 -18.27 20.35 -31.12
N SER A 98 -17.45 21.07 -30.40
CA SER A 98 -16.06 20.69 -30.12
C SER A 98 -16.00 20.01 -28.75
N ILE A 99 -15.45 18.81 -28.69
CA ILE A 99 -15.26 18.05 -27.45
C ILE A 99 -13.78 18.07 -27.10
N ALA A 100 -13.46 18.55 -25.92
CA ALA A 100 -12.13 18.47 -25.35
C ALA A 100 -12.03 17.27 -24.41
N ARG A 101 -10.97 16.51 -24.54
CA ARG A 101 -10.59 15.46 -23.59
C ARG A 101 -9.45 15.97 -22.75
N TYR A 102 -9.67 15.95 -21.44
CA TYR A 102 -8.67 16.21 -20.42
C TYR A 102 -8.17 14.89 -19.88
N THR A 103 -6.87 14.66 -19.95
CA THR A 103 -6.20 13.55 -19.25
C THR A 103 -5.41 14.13 -18.12
N LEU A 104 -5.86 13.87 -16.90
CA LEU A 104 -5.24 14.37 -15.69
C LEU A 104 -4.47 13.23 -15.03
N THR A 105 -3.25 13.48 -14.63
CA THR A 105 -2.49 12.58 -13.78
C THR A 105 -2.38 13.21 -12.40
N ALA A 106 -2.78 12.47 -11.37
CA ALA A 106 -2.65 12.87 -9.98
C ALA A 106 -1.77 11.89 -9.23
N VAL A 107 -1.04 12.38 -8.23
CA VAL A 107 -0.13 11.60 -7.39
C VAL A 107 -0.46 11.78 -5.92
N GLY A 108 -0.33 10.72 -5.15
CA GLY A 108 -0.66 10.70 -3.73
C GLY A 108 0.40 11.31 -2.81
N ALA A 109 0.19 11.18 -1.52
CA ALA A 109 1.00 11.81 -0.47
C ALA A 109 2.46 11.34 -0.44
N LEU A 110 2.73 10.06 -0.71
CA LEU A 110 4.12 9.53 -0.78
C LEU A 110 4.95 10.23 -1.84
N ALA A 111 4.33 10.68 -2.95
CA ALA A 111 5.04 11.43 -3.98
C ALA A 111 5.55 12.79 -3.48
N GLN A 112 4.87 13.39 -2.51
CA GLN A 112 5.28 14.67 -1.92
C GLN A 112 6.55 14.52 -1.08
N LEU A 113 6.77 13.37 -0.43
CA LEU A 113 7.98 13.08 0.32
C LEU A 113 9.24 13.10 -0.55
N ASN A 114 9.12 12.77 -1.84
CA ASN A 114 10.23 12.84 -2.79
C ASN A 114 10.82 14.24 -2.99
N LYS A 115 10.08 15.28 -2.63
CA LYS A 115 10.50 16.68 -2.77
C LYS A 115 11.00 17.28 -1.45
N ARG A 116 11.04 16.50 -0.39
CA ARG A 116 11.46 16.94 0.95
C ARG A 116 12.83 16.36 1.28
N LEU A 117 13.68 17.18 1.88
CA LEU A 117 14.97 16.77 2.40
C LEU A 117 14.89 16.73 3.93
N VAL A 118 15.39 15.65 4.52
CA VAL A 118 15.36 15.39 5.96
C VAL A 118 16.68 14.79 6.44
N GLY A 119 16.85 14.70 7.74
CA GLY A 119 17.97 14.00 8.35
C GLY A 119 19.25 14.84 8.51
N ALA A 120 19.18 16.16 8.35
CA ALA A 120 20.34 17.05 8.53
C ALA A 120 21.00 16.89 9.91
N SER A 121 20.20 16.71 10.95
CA SER A 121 20.66 16.50 12.33
C SER A 121 20.97 15.04 12.66
N GLY A 122 20.65 14.13 11.74
CA GLY A 122 20.68 12.69 11.98
C GLY A 122 19.54 12.22 12.89
N PHE A 123 19.42 10.90 13.01
CA PHE A 123 18.46 10.25 13.92
C PHE A 123 19.21 9.36 14.90
N SER A 124 18.74 9.33 16.15
CA SER A 124 19.32 8.46 17.18
C SER A 124 19.07 6.99 16.85
N LYS A 125 19.70 6.10 17.58
CA LYS A 125 19.32 4.68 17.57
C LYS A 125 17.93 4.54 18.16
N GLU A 126 16.99 3.98 17.40
CA GLU A 126 15.57 3.91 17.73
C GLU A 126 14.87 2.78 16.97
N PHE A 127 13.64 2.49 17.32
CA PHE A 127 12.83 1.51 16.61
C PHE A 127 12.33 2.05 15.27
N ASP A 128 12.02 1.16 14.36
CA ASP A 128 11.61 1.44 12.98
C ASP A 128 10.37 2.35 12.90
N GLY A 129 9.31 2.09 13.68
CA GLY A 129 8.13 2.95 13.73
C GLY A 129 8.44 4.34 14.27
N THR A 130 9.26 4.45 15.32
CA THR A 130 9.72 5.74 15.83
C THR A 130 10.54 6.50 14.78
N ARG A 131 11.40 5.80 14.03
CA ARG A 131 12.18 6.39 12.93
C ARG A 131 11.27 6.91 11.83
N VAL A 132 10.28 6.13 11.40
CA VAL A 132 9.29 6.53 10.39
C VAL A 132 8.56 7.79 10.86
N PHE A 133 8.06 7.80 12.09
CA PHE A 133 7.38 8.96 12.68
C PHE A 133 8.27 10.21 12.64
N ASN A 134 9.52 10.11 13.11
CA ASN A 134 10.46 11.23 13.16
C ASN A 134 10.79 11.77 11.76
N ILE A 135 10.95 10.91 10.75
CA ILE A 135 11.16 11.31 9.36
C ILE A 135 9.95 12.06 8.82
N LEU A 136 8.72 11.56 9.05
CA LEU A 136 7.50 12.21 8.60
C LEU A 136 7.31 13.56 9.29
N ALA A 137 7.60 13.64 10.60
CA ALA A 137 7.54 14.88 11.35
C ALA A 137 8.50 15.94 10.77
N GLU A 138 9.76 15.57 10.50
CA GLU A 138 10.74 16.48 9.89
C GLU A 138 10.33 16.87 8.47
N ALA A 139 9.84 15.92 7.65
CA ALA A 139 9.45 16.17 6.27
C ALA A 139 8.30 17.17 6.13
N PHE A 140 7.32 17.12 7.00
CA PHE A 140 6.13 17.97 6.93
C PHE A 140 6.29 19.29 7.70
N LEU A 141 7.28 19.39 8.58
CA LEU A 141 7.42 20.49 9.54
C LEU A 141 8.75 21.25 9.41
N THR A 142 9.48 21.04 8.33
CA THR A 142 10.85 21.60 8.14
C THR A 142 10.91 23.10 7.99
N SER A 143 9.81 23.80 7.66
CA SER A 143 9.80 25.26 7.59
C SER A 143 8.46 25.83 8.01
N TRP A 144 8.47 27.08 8.45
CA TRP A 144 7.26 27.84 8.74
C TRP A 144 6.34 28.01 7.54
N LEU A 145 6.86 27.89 6.33
CA LEU A 145 6.11 27.98 5.09
C LEU A 145 5.35 26.69 4.76
N ASP A 146 5.77 25.56 5.37
CA ASP A 146 5.12 24.27 5.20
C ASP A 146 4.03 24.01 6.26
N VAL A 147 3.88 24.87 7.24
CA VAL A 147 2.73 24.87 8.13
C VAL A 147 1.51 25.23 7.30
N ASN A 148 0.46 24.39 7.40
CA ASN A 148 -0.81 24.60 6.71
C ASN A 148 -1.14 26.11 6.65
N PRO A 149 -1.37 26.71 5.47
CA PRO A 149 -1.64 28.13 5.33
C PRO A 149 -2.83 28.64 6.13
N THR A 150 -3.72 27.74 6.60
CA THR A 150 -4.79 28.06 7.56
C THR A 150 -4.29 28.21 9.00
N LEU A 151 -3.09 27.72 9.31
CA LEU A 151 -2.42 27.94 10.58
C LEU A 151 -1.52 29.16 10.45
N THR A 152 -2.10 30.34 10.38
CA THR A 152 -1.33 31.55 10.50
C THR A 152 -0.74 31.65 11.89
N TRP A 153 0.45 32.23 12.00
CA TRP A 153 1.16 32.48 13.28
C TRP A 153 0.26 33.16 14.35
N GLN A 154 -0.78 33.87 13.92
CA GLN A 154 -1.78 34.51 14.79
C GLN A 154 -2.86 33.57 15.30
N GLN A 155 -3.03 32.39 14.71
CA GLN A 155 -4.02 31.38 15.10
C GLN A 155 -3.45 30.32 16.02
N LEU A 156 -2.13 30.20 16.08
CA LEU A 156 -1.49 29.36 17.08
C LEU A 156 -1.68 30.04 18.43
N PRO A 157 -2.41 29.44 19.38
CA PRO A 157 -2.52 29.97 20.71
C PRO A 157 -1.10 30.19 21.24
N THR A 158 -0.88 31.31 21.90
CA THR A 158 0.40 31.76 22.45
C THR A 158 1.26 30.57 22.93
N GLN A 159 2.12 30.10 22.05
CA GLN A 159 3.01 28.96 22.35
C GLN A 159 4.20 29.53 23.10
N THR A 160 4.17 29.34 24.40
CA THR A 160 5.15 29.91 25.29
C THR A 160 6.39 29.03 25.48
N THR A 161 6.37 27.80 24.98
CA THR A 161 7.46 26.83 25.15
C THR A 161 7.64 25.93 23.91
N TRP A 162 8.85 25.44 23.70
CA TRP A 162 9.17 24.44 22.69
C TRP A 162 8.35 23.14 22.84
N ALA A 163 8.07 22.72 24.07
CA ALA A 163 7.25 21.54 24.33
C ALA A 163 5.83 21.69 23.78
N THR A 164 5.26 22.89 23.79
CA THR A 164 3.93 23.16 23.21
C THR A 164 4.00 23.17 21.68
N TYR A 165 5.13 23.62 21.12
CA TYR A 165 5.39 23.55 19.69
C TYR A 165 5.50 22.11 19.21
N ASP A 166 6.30 21.27 19.90
CA ASP A 166 6.44 19.85 19.61
C ASP A 166 5.10 19.11 19.64
N ALA A 167 4.29 19.32 20.66
CA ALA A 167 2.96 18.70 20.77
C ALA A 167 2.02 19.11 19.61
N THR A 168 2.13 20.34 19.12
CA THR A 168 1.35 20.81 17.97
C THR A 168 1.84 20.15 16.68
N ASN A 169 3.14 20.01 16.54
CA ASN A 169 3.75 19.33 15.38
C ASN A 169 3.39 17.84 15.37
N GLU A 170 3.47 17.18 16.52
CA GLU A 170 3.03 15.81 16.68
C GLU A 170 1.55 15.63 16.30
N ALA A 171 0.68 16.55 16.73
CA ALA A 171 -0.72 16.53 16.35
C ALA A 171 -0.95 16.73 14.84
N LEU A 172 -0.13 17.57 14.18
CA LEU A 172 -0.19 17.75 12.72
C LEU A 172 0.28 16.50 11.96
N VAL A 173 1.37 15.88 12.39
CA VAL A 173 1.86 14.63 11.80
C VAL A 173 0.83 13.52 11.99
N ASN A 174 0.24 13.39 13.17
CA ASN A 174 -0.82 12.42 13.44
C ASN A 174 -2.11 12.69 12.66
N ALA A 175 -2.36 13.94 12.26
CA ALA A 175 -3.47 14.27 11.36
C ALA A 175 -3.18 13.90 9.89
N LEU A 176 -1.89 13.86 9.50
CA LEU A 176 -1.44 13.46 8.17
C LEU A 176 -1.16 11.95 8.08
N SER A 177 -0.80 11.33 9.19
CA SER A 177 -0.58 9.88 9.31
C SER A 177 -1.56 9.31 10.32
N THR A 178 -2.63 8.69 9.86
CA THR A 178 -3.71 8.20 10.73
C THR A 178 -3.27 7.06 11.64
N THR A 179 -2.34 6.24 11.20
CA THR A 179 -1.75 5.18 12.02
C THR A 179 -0.27 5.03 11.71
N VAL A 180 0.55 5.31 12.71
CA VAL A 180 1.96 4.96 12.69
C VAL A 180 2.22 4.08 13.91
N ASP A 181 2.57 2.83 13.69
CA ASP A 181 2.90 1.91 14.76
C ASP A 181 4.19 2.34 15.45
N VAL A 182 4.07 2.84 16.68
CA VAL A 182 5.18 3.35 17.49
C VAL A 182 5.21 2.57 18.79
N PRO A 183 6.35 2.02 19.18
CA PRO A 183 7.70 2.25 18.64
C PRO A 183 8.05 1.45 17.38
N GLY A 184 7.30 0.44 17.00
CA GLY A 184 7.62 -0.55 15.99
C GLY A 184 8.34 -1.77 16.58
N GLU A 185 8.77 -2.71 15.73
CA GLU A 185 9.27 -4.03 16.12
C GLU A 185 10.81 -4.10 16.16
N TYR A 186 11.52 -3.47 15.24
CA TYR A 186 12.96 -3.65 15.05
C TYR A 186 13.76 -2.39 15.34
N GLU A 187 14.84 -2.57 16.12
CA GLU A 187 15.77 -1.50 16.45
C GLU A 187 16.71 -1.19 15.28
N LEU A 188 16.76 0.08 14.88
CA LEU A 188 17.60 0.58 13.79
C LEU A 188 18.84 1.29 14.33
N THR A 189 19.94 1.22 13.58
CA THR A 189 21.19 1.96 13.87
C THR A 189 20.94 3.46 13.81
N ALA A 190 21.76 4.23 14.52
CA ALA A 190 21.75 5.68 14.37
C ALA A 190 22.07 6.07 12.92
N TYR A 191 21.30 7.02 12.39
CA TYR A 191 21.59 7.68 11.13
C TYR A 191 22.50 8.87 11.40
N SER A 192 23.69 8.85 10.82
CA SER A 192 24.77 9.79 11.19
C SER A 192 24.60 11.22 10.65
N GLY A 193 23.49 11.48 9.98
CA GLY A 193 23.22 12.80 9.43
C GLY A 193 23.63 12.94 7.97
N GLY A 194 23.18 14.01 7.40
CA GLY A 194 23.25 14.35 6.00
C GLY A 194 21.85 14.42 5.40
N GLU A 195 21.53 15.55 4.81
CA GLU A 195 20.24 15.73 4.14
C GLU A 195 20.08 14.69 3.04
N THR A 196 18.95 13.99 3.06
CA THR A 196 18.57 13.03 2.06
C THR A 196 17.08 13.13 1.77
N ASN A 197 16.65 12.49 0.69
CA ASN A 197 15.25 12.44 0.30
C ASN A 197 14.42 11.71 1.39
N ALA A 198 13.34 12.35 1.85
CA ALA A 198 12.50 11.81 2.91
C ALA A 198 11.86 10.48 2.51
N TYR A 199 11.44 10.34 1.24
CA TYR A 199 10.84 9.11 0.72
C TYR A 199 11.83 7.94 0.76
N GLU A 200 13.07 8.15 0.32
CA GLU A 200 14.11 7.11 0.36
C GLU A 200 14.42 6.69 1.79
N LEU A 201 14.57 7.66 2.69
CA LEU A 201 14.94 7.37 4.07
C LEU A 201 13.84 6.65 4.83
N VAL A 202 12.57 7.06 4.66
CA VAL A 202 11.44 6.41 5.32
C VAL A 202 11.23 4.99 4.77
N GLN A 203 11.42 4.79 3.46
CA GLN A 203 11.33 3.45 2.88
C GLN A 203 12.45 2.52 3.35
N GLN A 204 13.67 3.04 3.51
CA GLN A 204 14.77 2.26 4.09
C GLN A 204 14.49 1.87 5.55
N ALA A 205 13.90 2.77 6.34
CA ALA A 205 13.49 2.47 7.71
C ALA A 205 12.40 1.38 7.74
N ALA A 206 11.31 1.58 7.01
CA ALA A 206 10.22 0.62 6.90
C ALA A 206 10.68 -0.76 6.39
N GLN A 207 11.51 -0.78 5.34
CA GLN A 207 12.07 -2.02 4.81
C GLN A 207 12.96 -2.73 5.82
N SER A 208 13.75 -1.98 6.60
CA SER A 208 14.61 -2.54 7.64
C SER A 208 13.79 -3.13 8.79
N GLY A 209 12.64 -2.54 9.11
CA GLY A 209 11.69 -3.05 10.08
C GLY A 209 10.75 -4.15 9.57
N ARG A 210 10.81 -4.51 8.27
CA ARG A 210 9.79 -5.35 7.61
C ARG A 210 8.37 -4.76 7.68
N GLY A 211 8.27 -3.51 8.08
CA GLY A 211 7.02 -2.75 8.07
C GLY A 211 6.69 -2.21 6.69
N VAL A 212 5.55 -1.60 6.56
CA VAL A 212 5.02 -1.07 5.31
C VAL A 212 4.49 0.34 5.51
N LEU A 213 5.03 1.29 4.76
CA LEU A 213 4.47 2.64 4.67
C LEU A 213 3.59 2.74 3.42
N TRP A 214 2.31 2.99 3.58
CA TRP A 214 1.34 3.00 2.49
C TRP A 214 0.39 4.19 2.56
N GLU A 215 -0.32 4.46 1.47
CA GLU A 215 -1.32 5.53 1.35
C GLU A 215 -2.73 4.96 1.38
N GLY A 216 -3.60 5.50 2.24
CA GLY A 216 -5.03 5.23 2.21
C GLY A 216 -5.74 5.93 1.05
N GLY A 217 -6.94 5.45 0.71
CA GLY A 217 -7.80 6.14 -0.25
C GLY A 217 -8.20 7.55 0.20
N ASP A 218 -8.17 7.81 1.50
CA ASP A 218 -8.39 9.12 2.12
C ASP A 218 -7.20 10.09 2.01
N GLY A 219 -6.06 9.61 1.47
CA GLY A 219 -4.83 10.39 1.29
C GLY A 219 -3.94 10.46 2.52
N HIS A 220 -4.27 9.72 3.59
CA HIS A 220 -3.41 9.62 4.76
C HIS A 220 -2.29 8.60 4.56
N LEU A 221 -1.17 8.83 5.27
CA LEU A 221 -0.06 7.89 5.33
C LEU A 221 -0.24 6.97 6.55
N HIS A 222 -0.04 5.68 6.33
CA HIS A 222 -0.12 4.66 7.34
C HIS A 222 1.20 3.90 7.40
N TYR A 223 1.67 3.63 8.59
CA TYR A 223 2.80 2.73 8.80
C TYR A 223 2.38 1.58 9.69
N ASP A 224 2.41 0.40 9.13
CA ASP A 224 2.16 -0.86 9.82
C ASP A 224 3.50 -1.55 10.05
N ASP A 225 3.81 -1.87 11.30
CA ASP A 225 4.97 -2.68 11.62
C ASP A 225 4.76 -4.14 11.19
N TYR A 226 5.77 -4.97 11.41
CA TYR A 226 5.71 -6.37 11.01
C TYR A 226 4.55 -7.15 11.67
N SER A 227 4.17 -6.79 12.91
CA SER A 227 3.15 -7.51 13.68
C SER A 227 1.71 -7.09 13.39
N ALA A 228 1.50 -5.89 12.86
CA ALA A 228 0.18 -5.27 12.69
C ALA A 228 -0.78 -6.05 11.78
N ARG A 229 -0.27 -6.87 10.86
CA ARG A 229 -1.08 -7.65 9.92
C ARG A 229 -1.83 -8.82 10.55
N LEU A 230 -1.46 -9.23 11.78
CA LEU A 230 -1.97 -10.46 12.42
C LEU A 230 -3.42 -10.34 12.92
N ASP A 231 -3.86 -9.15 13.27
CA ASP A 231 -5.09 -8.94 14.05
C ASP A 231 -6.36 -8.66 13.20
N ASN A 232 -6.25 -8.67 11.87
CA ASN A 232 -7.35 -8.29 11.00
C ASN A 232 -8.22 -9.49 10.59
N THR A 233 -9.54 -9.28 10.54
CA THR A 233 -10.50 -10.31 10.09
C THR A 233 -10.41 -10.49 8.58
N PRO A 234 -10.21 -11.72 8.06
CA PRO A 234 -10.12 -11.95 6.63
C PRO A 234 -11.43 -11.66 5.87
N LEU A 235 -11.30 -10.99 4.73
CA LEU A 235 -12.35 -10.91 3.73
C LEU A 235 -12.42 -12.25 2.99
N THR A 236 -13.59 -12.89 2.99
CA THR A 236 -13.82 -14.14 2.25
C THR A 236 -14.40 -13.84 0.87
N LEU A 237 -13.75 -14.34 -0.15
CA LEU A 237 -14.19 -14.30 -1.55
C LEU A 237 -14.45 -15.72 -2.05
N THR A 238 -15.35 -15.83 -3.01
CA THR A 238 -15.65 -17.07 -3.73
C THR A 238 -15.29 -16.93 -5.21
N ASP A 239 -15.31 -18.02 -5.97
CA ASP A 239 -15.10 -17.99 -7.41
C ASP A 239 -16.14 -17.14 -8.14
N ASP A 240 -17.37 -17.04 -7.60
CA ASP A 240 -18.46 -16.21 -8.14
C ASP A 240 -18.16 -14.69 -8.01
N ASP A 241 -17.31 -14.28 -7.08
CA ASP A 241 -16.90 -12.89 -6.90
C ASP A 241 -15.78 -12.48 -7.87
N ILE A 242 -15.13 -13.44 -8.53
CA ILE A 242 -13.93 -13.20 -9.33
C ILE A 242 -14.26 -13.17 -10.81
N LEU A 243 -13.67 -12.22 -11.52
CA LEU A 243 -13.84 -12.09 -12.97
C LEU A 243 -13.34 -13.36 -13.69
N ALA A 244 -14.10 -13.84 -14.66
CA ALA A 244 -13.63 -14.88 -15.57
C ALA A 244 -12.27 -14.43 -16.20
N ARG A 245 -11.20 -15.19 -16.02
CA ARG A 245 -9.79 -14.82 -16.31
C ARG A 245 -9.18 -13.78 -15.36
N GLY A 246 -9.80 -13.51 -14.22
CA GLY A 246 -9.32 -12.59 -13.20
C GLY A 246 -8.26 -13.19 -12.26
N LEU A 247 -8.05 -14.51 -12.30
CA LEU A 247 -7.01 -15.18 -11.54
C LEU A 247 -5.76 -15.36 -12.40
N ARG A 248 -4.61 -14.94 -11.83
CA ARG A 248 -3.32 -15.11 -12.48
C ARG A 248 -2.27 -15.54 -11.44
N THR A 249 -1.50 -16.56 -11.82
CA THR A 249 -0.25 -16.93 -11.13
C THR A 249 0.87 -17.01 -12.14
N THR A 250 2.07 -16.65 -11.72
CA THR A 250 3.27 -16.72 -12.56
C THR A 250 4.40 -17.30 -11.72
N ALA A 251 4.89 -18.46 -12.12
CA ALA A 251 6.09 -19.04 -11.52
C ALA A 251 7.32 -18.63 -12.36
N GLN A 252 8.20 -17.84 -11.78
CA GLN A 252 9.39 -17.34 -12.48
C GLN A 252 10.65 -17.84 -11.78
N TRP A 253 11.57 -18.41 -12.56
CA TRP A 253 12.87 -18.84 -12.05
C TRP A 253 13.68 -17.67 -11.49
N SER A 254 13.57 -16.49 -12.08
CA SER A 254 14.24 -15.25 -11.64
C SER A 254 13.83 -14.74 -10.27
N GLU A 255 12.70 -15.19 -9.74
CA GLU A 255 12.20 -14.81 -8.42
C GLU A 255 12.72 -15.72 -7.30
N ILE A 256 13.30 -16.85 -7.65
CA ILE A 256 13.86 -17.78 -6.67
C ILE A 256 15.13 -17.19 -6.07
N VAL A 257 15.18 -17.14 -4.74
CA VAL A 257 16.38 -16.78 -3.98
C VAL A 257 16.56 -17.82 -2.87
N ASN A 258 17.65 -18.60 -2.96
CA ASN A 258 17.90 -19.72 -2.05
C ASN A 258 19.22 -19.59 -1.27
N ASP A 259 19.91 -18.47 -1.43
CA ASP A 259 21.10 -18.10 -0.65
C ASP A 259 21.02 -16.60 -0.35
N VAL A 260 20.63 -16.25 0.87
CA VAL A 260 20.29 -14.89 1.28
C VAL A 260 21.36 -14.31 2.18
N THR A 261 21.79 -13.09 1.90
CA THR A 261 22.68 -12.32 2.76
C THR A 261 21.99 -11.02 3.18
N VAL A 262 21.78 -10.83 4.48
CA VAL A 262 21.27 -9.58 5.06
C VAL A 262 22.42 -8.85 5.72
N THR A 263 22.68 -7.61 5.27
CA THR A 263 23.67 -6.73 5.91
C THR A 263 23.01 -5.87 6.96
N TYR A 264 23.69 -5.66 8.07
CA TYR A 264 23.23 -4.85 9.21
C TYR A 264 24.40 -4.11 9.85
N LYS A 265 24.14 -3.15 10.71
CA LYS A 265 25.16 -2.44 11.51
C LYS A 265 26.46 -2.15 10.75
N ALA A 266 26.37 -1.25 9.79
CA ALA A 266 27.50 -0.69 9.03
C ALA A 266 28.38 -1.66 8.21
N ASN A 267 28.10 -2.95 8.08
CA ASN A 267 28.75 -3.92 7.19
C ASN A 267 28.82 -5.35 7.79
N ALA A 268 28.28 -5.59 8.97
CA ALA A 268 28.10 -6.96 9.44
C ALA A 268 27.03 -7.65 8.59
N SER A 269 27.07 -8.97 8.47
CA SER A 269 26.08 -9.72 7.69
C SER A 269 25.64 -11.00 8.39
N LYS A 270 24.43 -11.43 8.06
CA LYS A 270 23.86 -12.72 8.36
C LYS A 270 23.41 -13.40 7.09
N THR A 271 23.54 -14.71 7.05
CA THR A 271 23.21 -15.52 5.87
C THR A 271 22.23 -16.63 6.22
N ALA A 272 21.37 -16.96 5.28
CA ALA A 272 20.50 -18.13 5.31
C ALA A 272 20.54 -18.82 3.94
N ARG A 273 20.50 -20.15 3.92
CA ARG A 273 20.60 -20.92 2.68
C ARG A 273 19.72 -22.16 2.75
N ASP A 274 19.00 -22.42 1.66
CA ASP A 274 18.20 -23.64 1.48
C ASP A 274 18.93 -24.60 0.54
N GLU A 275 19.58 -25.62 1.12
CA GLU A 275 20.37 -26.59 0.37
C GLU A 275 19.53 -27.45 -0.58
N GLN A 276 18.25 -27.71 -0.26
CA GLN A 276 17.37 -28.48 -1.12
C GLN A 276 17.00 -27.69 -2.37
N SER A 277 16.65 -26.42 -2.19
CA SER A 277 16.39 -25.51 -3.30
C SER A 277 17.64 -25.33 -4.17
N VAL A 278 18.83 -25.20 -3.57
CA VAL A 278 20.10 -25.13 -4.31
C VAL A 278 20.36 -26.37 -5.17
N ILE A 279 20.02 -27.56 -4.65
CA ILE A 279 20.12 -28.80 -5.44
C ILE A 279 19.18 -28.80 -6.64
N LEU A 280 17.96 -28.26 -6.48
CA LEU A 280 16.92 -28.27 -7.51
C LEU A 280 17.14 -27.18 -8.58
N TYR A 281 17.51 -25.96 -8.18
CA TYR A 281 17.52 -24.79 -9.05
C TYR A 281 18.90 -24.18 -9.29
N GLY A 282 19.93 -24.68 -8.61
CA GLY A 282 21.24 -24.05 -8.54
C GLY A 282 21.27 -22.95 -7.46
N GLN A 283 22.47 -22.44 -7.19
CA GLN A 283 22.64 -21.33 -6.22
C GLN A 283 22.15 -20.03 -6.83
N LEU A 284 21.14 -19.43 -6.22
CA LEU A 284 20.51 -18.17 -6.60
C LEU A 284 20.61 -17.22 -5.40
N ALA A 285 21.64 -16.36 -5.44
CA ALA A 285 21.97 -15.49 -4.32
C ALA A 285 21.17 -14.18 -4.34
N GLY A 286 20.70 -13.76 -3.17
CA GLY A 286 20.08 -12.46 -2.94
C GLY A 286 20.76 -11.72 -1.78
N THR A 287 20.90 -10.40 -1.93
CA THR A 287 21.47 -9.54 -0.88
C THR A 287 20.48 -8.49 -0.49
N ARG A 288 20.33 -8.23 0.81
CA ARG A 288 19.48 -7.16 1.34
C ARG A 288 20.29 -6.29 2.28
N SER A 289 20.31 -4.99 2.03
CA SER A 289 20.92 -4.01 2.92
C SER A 289 19.86 -3.47 3.87
N THR A 290 20.16 -3.43 5.16
CA THR A 290 19.26 -2.93 6.19
C THR A 290 19.97 -1.98 7.15
N GLN A 291 19.18 -1.20 7.88
CA GLN A 291 19.63 -0.34 8.96
C GLN A 291 19.52 -1.01 10.35
N LEU A 292 19.33 -2.33 10.42
CA LEU A 292 19.17 -3.06 11.68
C LEU A 292 20.38 -2.91 12.59
N GLU A 293 20.13 -2.77 13.89
CA GLU A 293 21.14 -2.77 14.93
C GLU A 293 21.49 -4.19 15.40
N GLN A 294 20.50 -5.10 15.46
CA GLN A 294 20.61 -6.40 16.09
C GLN A 294 20.94 -7.52 15.09
N ALA A 295 21.91 -8.37 15.46
CA ALA A 295 22.29 -9.53 14.66
C ALA A 295 21.18 -10.59 14.57
N THR A 296 20.37 -10.75 15.61
CA THR A 296 19.21 -11.65 15.65
C THR A 296 18.16 -11.21 14.65
N ALA A 297 17.77 -9.94 14.65
CA ALA A 297 16.84 -9.37 13.69
C ALA A 297 17.29 -9.57 12.23
N ALA A 298 18.60 -9.41 11.96
CA ALA A 298 19.14 -9.67 10.63
C ALA A 298 19.09 -11.16 10.24
N GLN A 299 19.28 -12.08 11.19
CA GLN A 299 19.14 -13.51 10.95
C GLN A 299 17.70 -13.90 10.69
N ASP A 300 16.76 -13.35 11.47
CA ASP A 300 15.32 -13.60 11.31
C ASP A 300 14.83 -13.10 9.94
N GLN A 301 15.30 -11.93 9.50
CA GLN A 301 15.00 -11.43 8.16
C GLN A 301 15.60 -12.31 7.06
N ALA A 302 16.84 -12.80 7.23
CA ALA A 302 17.44 -13.72 6.25
C ALA A 302 16.64 -15.01 6.12
N ASN A 303 16.21 -15.58 7.26
CA ASN A 303 15.37 -16.79 7.28
C ASN A 303 14.01 -16.55 6.64
N ALA A 304 13.33 -15.45 6.98
CA ALA A 304 12.03 -15.11 6.44
C ALA A 304 12.08 -14.88 4.91
N PHE A 305 13.10 -14.17 4.43
CA PHE A 305 13.32 -13.97 3.01
C PHE A 305 13.56 -15.31 2.28
N LEU A 306 14.36 -16.17 2.86
CA LEU A 306 14.62 -17.51 2.32
C LEU A 306 13.31 -18.31 2.22
N THR A 307 12.52 -18.36 3.30
CA THR A 307 11.25 -19.10 3.34
C THR A 307 10.27 -18.60 2.28
N SER A 308 10.23 -17.30 2.04
CA SER A 308 9.31 -16.72 1.05
C SER A 308 9.75 -16.92 -0.40
N ARG A 309 11.04 -17.18 -0.68
CA ARG A 309 11.61 -17.14 -2.03
C ARG A 309 12.42 -18.37 -2.45
N SER A 310 12.63 -19.35 -1.58
CA SER A 310 13.44 -20.52 -1.93
C SER A 310 12.78 -21.44 -2.99
N TYR A 311 11.45 -21.30 -3.18
CA TYR A 311 10.68 -22.06 -4.17
C TYR A 311 9.80 -21.15 -5.04
N PRO A 312 9.43 -21.60 -6.26
CA PRO A 312 8.51 -20.85 -7.11
C PRO A 312 7.14 -20.64 -6.42
N ARG A 313 6.54 -19.49 -6.63
CA ARG A 313 5.18 -19.19 -6.16
C ARG A 313 4.16 -20.09 -6.88
N THR A 314 3.14 -20.52 -6.15
CA THR A 314 2.09 -21.40 -6.67
C THR A 314 0.67 -20.88 -6.43
N TYR A 315 0.55 -19.68 -5.87
CA TYR A 315 -0.73 -19.05 -5.52
C TYR A 315 -1.11 -17.95 -6.54
N PRO A 316 -2.38 -17.53 -6.61
CA PRO A 316 -2.80 -16.43 -7.47
C PRO A 316 -2.24 -15.09 -6.95
N GLU A 317 -1.33 -14.48 -7.72
CA GLU A 317 -0.74 -13.16 -7.41
C GLU A 317 -1.71 -12.02 -7.69
N THR A 318 -2.64 -12.21 -8.63
CA THR A 318 -3.62 -11.20 -9.01
C THR A 318 -5.01 -11.80 -8.97
N ILE A 319 -5.92 -11.07 -8.33
CA ILE A 319 -7.35 -11.40 -8.24
C ILE A 319 -8.12 -10.18 -8.73
N ILE A 320 -8.90 -10.32 -9.81
CA ILE A 320 -9.71 -9.23 -10.35
C ILE A 320 -11.17 -9.46 -10.00
N ILE A 321 -11.78 -8.45 -9.35
CA ILE A 321 -13.14 -8.49 -8.86
C ILE A 321 -13.96 -7.42 -9.59
N PRO A 322 -14.97 -7.82 -10.37
CA PRO A 322 -15.88 -6.89 -11.05
C PRO A 322 -16.97 -6.45 -10.07
N LEU A 323 -16.78 -5.36 -9.34
CA LEU A 323 -17.74 -4.91 -8.32
C LEU A 323 -19.14 -4.62 -8.85
N HIS A 324 -19.26 -4.34 -10.16
CA HIS A 324 -20.54 -4.15 -10.85
C HIS A 324 -21.28 -5.48 -11.11
N SER A 325 -20.65 -6.63 -10.89
CA SER A 325 -21.29 -7.94 -11.08
C SER A 325 -22.41 -8.15 -10.05
N PRO A 326 -23.56 -8.69 -10.47
CA PRO A 326 -24.64 -9.02 -9.53
C PRO A 326 -24.30 -10.17 -8.57
N THR A 327 -23.21 -10.92 -8.80
CA THR A 327 -22.73 -11.99 -7.94
C THR A 327 -22.03 -11.46 -6.71
N VAL A 328 -21.37 -10.30 -6.80
CA VAL A 328 -20.68 -9.66 -5.67
C VAL A 328 -21.71 -9.11 -4.70
N SER A 329 -21.58 -9.44 -3.42
CA SER A 329 -22.49 -8.96 -2.38
C SER A 329 -22.22 -7.50 -2.01
N ASP A 330 -23.23 -6.79 -1.47
CA ASP A 330 -23.05 -5.41 -1.01
C ASP A 330 -22.03 -5.31 0.13
N ALA A 331 -21.97 -6.30 1.02
CA ALA A 331 -20.96 -6.35 2.09
C ALA A 331 -19.55 -6.55 1.53
N THR A 332 -19.39 -7.38 0.50
CA THR A 332 -18.10 -7.55 -0.20
C THR A 332 -17.69 -6.26 -0.90
N ARG A 333 -18.63 -5.54 -1.53
CA ARG A 333 -18.37 -4.22 -2.13
C ARG A 333 -17.88 -3.22 -1.10
N ASP A 334 -18.58 -3.11 0.04
CA ASP A 334 -18.20 -2.19 1.12
C ASP A 334 -16.79 -2.48 1.65
N ALA A 335 -16.45 -3.74 1.85
CA ALA A 335 -15.13 -4.13 2.30
C ALA A 335 -14.03 -3.82 1.25
N LEU A 336 -14.34 -4.01 -0.04
CA LEU A 336 -13.39 -3.78 -1.12
C LEU A 336 -13.25 -2.31 -1.50
N THR A 337 -14.29 -1.48 -1.33
CA THR A 337 -14.15 -0.03 -1.52
C THR A 337 -13.22 0.60 -0.50
N ALA A 338 -13.14 0.02 0.70
CA ALA A 338 -12.20 0.41 1.76
C ALA A 338 -10.91 -0.42 1.76
N VAL A 339 -10.45 -0.90 0.59
CA VAL A 339 -9.24 -1.72 0.48
C VAL A 339 -8.00 -0.99 1.00
N TYR A 340 -7.14 -1.72 1.72
CA TYR A 340 -5.90 -1.21 2.28
C TYR A 340 -4.75 -2.23 2.16
N ASN A 341 -3.51 -1.78 2.32
CA ASN A 341 -2.35 -2.67 2.33
C ASN A 341 -2.37 -3.55 3.58
N GLY A 342 -2.21 -4.86 3.38
CA GLY A 342 -2.30 -5.81 4.49
C GLY A 342 -3.72 -6.33 4.77
N LEU A 343 -4.74 -5.94 3.99
CA LEU A 343 -6.08 -6.55 4.11
C LEU A 343 -5.97 -8.07 3.92
N PRO A 344 -6.32 -8.88 4.91
CA PRO A 344 -6.28 -10.32 4.76
C PRO A 344 -7.45 -10.81 3.90
N VAL A 345 -7.15 -11.66 2.93
CA VAL A 345 -8.12 -12.23 1.98
C VAL A 345 -8.03 -13.74 1.99
N VAL A 346 -9.19 -14.38 2.05
CA VAL A 346 -9.33 -15.83 1.87
C VAL A 346 -10.24 -16.06 0.68
N THR A 347 -9.78 -16.84 -0.30
CA THR A 347 -10.60 -17.26 -1.43
C THR A 347 -10.86 -18.76 -1.32
N ASN A 348 -12.11 -19.15 -1.52
CA ASN A 348 -12.57 -20.52 -1.53
C ASN A 348 -13.07 -20.93 -2.91
N ASP A 349 -13.22 -22.23 -3.10
CA ASP A 349 -13.81 -22.83 -4.31
C ASP A 349 -13.03 -22.49 -5.61
N LEU A 350 -11.73 -22.24 -5.49
CA LEU A 350 -10.88 -21.97 -6.63
C LEU A 350 -10.70 -23.20 -7.53
N PRO A 351 -10.49 -23.01 -8.85
CA PRO A 351 -10.10 -24.09 -9.75
C PRO A 351 -8.83 -24.79 -9.26
N ALA A 352 -8.79 -26.13 -9.32
CA ALA A 352 -7.72 -26.95 -8.77
C ALA A 352 -6.30 -26.57 -9.28
N VAL A 353 -6.18 -25.91 -10.41
CA VAL A 353 -4.91 -25.42 -10.96
C VAL A 353 -4.29 -24.29 -10.10
N PHE A 354 -5.11 -23.58 -9.32
CA PHE A 354 -4.68 -22.54 -8.38
C PHE A 354 -4.66 -23.01 -6.91
N GLY A 355 -4.89 -24.33 -6.67
CA GLY A 355 -5.27 -24.82 -5.37
C GLY A 355 -6.77 -24.62 -5.12
N THR A 356 -7.38 -25.33 -4.19
CA THR A 356 -8.82 -25.21 -3.89
C THR A 356 -9.16 -23.97 -3.06
N SER A 357 -8.17 -23.39 -2.43
CA SER A 357 -8.30 -22.16 -1.63
C SER A 357 -6.98 -21.40 -1.63
N PHE A 358 -7.06 -20.10 -1.37
CA PHE A 358 -5.91 -19.24 -1.16
C PHE A 358 -6.14 -18.39 0.10
N SER A 359 -5.10 -18.16 0.87
CA SER A 359 -5.11 -17.25 2.02
C SER A 359 -3.88 -16.36 1.96
N GLY A 360 -4.10 -15.06 2.05
CA GLY A 360 -3.01 -14.10 1.89
C GLY A 360 -3.42 -12.68 2.24
N TYR A 361 -2.53 -11.76 1.92
CA TYR A 361 -2.70 -10.32 2.15
C TYR A 361 -2.72 -9.56 0.84
N VAL A 362 -3.51 -8.49 0.79
CA VAL A 362 -3.45 -7.51 -0.28
C VAL A 362 -2.19 -6.66 -0.11
N GLU A 363 -1.35 -6.63 -1.12
CA GLU A 363 -0.12 -5.84 -1.15
C GLU A 363 -0.28 -4.55 -1.96
N GLY A 364 -1.17 -4.57 -2.93
CA GLY A 364 -1.50 -3.40 -3.74
C GLY A 364 -2.76 -3.64 -4.55
N TRP A 365 -3.26 -2.59 -5.16
CA TRP A 365 -4.48 -2.68 -5.94
C TRP A 365 -4.50 -1.70 -7.11
N THR A 366 -5.33 -2.03 -8.08
CA THR A 366 -5.61 -1.15 -9.23
C THR A 366 -7.10 -1.08 -9.46
N TRP A 367 -7.65 0.13 -9.42
CA TRP A 367 -8.99 0.44 -9.83
C TRP A 367 -9.04 0.76 -11.32
N ASN A 368 -10.00 0.19 -12.02
CA ASN A 368 -10.37 0.61 -13.37
C ASN A 368 -11.86 0.91 -13.36
N LEU A 369 -12.18 2.17 -13.51
CA LEU A 369 -13.54 2.67 -13.36
C LEU A 369 -14.03 3.30 -14.66
N THR A 370 -15.28 3.07 -14.95
CA THR A 370 -16.10 3.86 -15.86
C THR A 370 -17.37 4.26 -15.13
N ARG A 371 -18.23 4.99 -15.76
CA ARG A 371 -19.55 5.31 -15.17
C ARG A 371 -20.31 4.08 -14.64
N TYR A 372 -20.23 2.95 -15.34
CA TYR A 372 -21.06 1.77 -15.06
C TYR A 372 -20.30 0.56 -14.57
N THR A 373 -19.00 0.57 -14.67
CA THR A 373 -18.15 -0.56 -14.31
C THR A 373 -17.08 -0.14 -13.31
N ALA A 374 -16.82 -1.02 -12.37
CA ALA A 374 -15.70 -0.93 -11.45
C ALA A 374 -15.04 -2.31 -11.40
N ASP A 375 -13.81 -2.39 -11.87
CA ASP A 375 -12.95 -3.55 -11.75
C ASP A 375 -11.85 -3.23 -10.77
N LEU A 376 -11.73 -4.03 -9.71
CA LEU A 376 -10.66 -3.95 -8.73
C LEU A 376 -9.72 -5.14 -8.92
N ALA A 377 -8.49 -4.87 -9.30
CA ALA A 377 -7.43 -5.85 -9.36
C ALA A 377 -6.60 -5.78 -8.08
N LEU A 378 -6.63 -6.84 -7.27
CA LEU A 378 -5.82 -7.00 -6.07
C LEU A 378 -4.52 -7.71 -6.42
N THR A 379 -3.40 -7.20 -5.95
CA THR A 379 -2.11 -7.90 -5.93
C THR A 379 -1.94 -8.50 -4.55
N CYS A 380 -1.71 -9.81 -4.48
CA CYS A 380 -1.72 -10.56 -3.23
C CYS A 380 -0.40 -11.29 -2.98
N SER A 381 -0.07 -11.46 -1.70
CA SER A 381 0.98 -12.37 -1.20
C SER A 381 0.36 -13.44 -0.31
N ALA A 382 0.94 -14.63 -0.28
CA ALA A 382 0.45 -15.67 0.62
C ALA A 382 0.83 -15.39 2.08
N PHE A 383 0.02 -15.85 3.03
CA PHE A 383 0.31 -15.66 4.46
C PHE A 383 1.69 -16.16 4.86
N TYR A 384 2.16 -17.30 4.31
CA TYR A 384 3.46 -17.86 4.64
C TYR A 384 4.65 -16.99 4.19
N GLU A 385 4.46 -16.07 3.25
CA GLU A 385 5.51 -15.14 2.82
C GLU A 385 5.76 -14.05 3.85
N THR A 386 4.72 -13.66 4.58
CA THR A 386 4.82 -12.69 5.67
C THR A 386 5.20 -13.38 6.97
N TYR A 387 4.54 -14.49 7.26
CA TYR A 387 4.72 -15.27 8.47
C TYR A 387 5.13 -16.71 8.10
N PRO A 388 6.42 -17.04 8.15
CA PRO A 388 6.91 -18.36 7.79
C PRO A 388 6.43 -19.48 8.73
N HIS A 389 5.79 -19.10 9.83
CA HIS A 389 5.22 -20.04 10.81
C HIS A 389 3.69 -20.05 10.73
N LEU A 390 3.07 -21.22 10.90
CA LEU A 390 1.62 -21.33 10.99
C LEU A 390 1.12 -20.53 12.19
N VAL A 391 0.25 -19.55 11.94
CA VAL A 391 -0.45 -18.84 13.00
C VAL A 391 -1.81 -19.50 13.27
N TRP A 392 -2.34 -19.35 14.49
CA TRP A 392 -3.54 -20.04 14.96
C TRP A 392 -4.76 -19.95 14.04
N PHE A 393 -4.99 -18.82 13.39
CA PHE A 393 -6.12 -18.66 12.49
C PHE A 393 -6.01 -19.46 11.17
N GLN A 394 -4.82 -19.93 10.82
CA GLN A 394 -4.59 -20.80 9.66
C GLN A 394 -4.91 -22.27 9.97
N ILE A 395 -5.07 -22.60 11.25
CA ILE A 395 -5.44 -23.94 11.67
C ILE A 395 -6.96 -24.06 11.58
N PRO A 396 -7.51 -25.01 10.80
CA PRO A 396 -8.95 -25.19 10.72
C PRO A 396 -9.57 -25.35 12.11
N ALA A 397 -10.67 -24.65 12.38
CA ALA A 397 -11.37 -24.69 13.69
C ALA A 397 -11.80 -26.10 14.11
N THR A 398 -11.86 -27.06 13.17
CA THR A 398 -12.14 -28.47 13.40
C THR A 398 -10.92 -29.25 13.86
N THR A 399 -9.72 -28.69 13.81
CA THR A 399 -8.49 -29.36 14.20
C THR A 399 -8.36 -29.33 15.73
N THR A 400 -8.27 -30.48 16.34
CA THR A 400 -7.99 -30.61 17.78
C THR A 400 -6.48 -30.67 18.01
N TRP A 401 -6.03 -30.28 19.20
CA TRP A 401 -4.62 -30.42 19.61
C TRP A 401 -4.05 -31.83 19.39
N ALA A 402 -4.86 -32.85 19.61
CA ALA A 402 -4.47 -34.24 19.40
C ALA A 402 -4.39 -34.64 17.91
N GLY A 403 -5.10 -33.89 17.04
CA GLY A 403 -5.10 -34.11 15.59
C GLY A 403 -4.09 -33.23 14.85
N TYR A 404 -3.51 -32.23 15.52
CA TYR A 404 -2.46 -31.41 14.95
C TYR A 404 -1.12 -32.14 15.09
N THR A 405 -0.66 -32.72 14.01
CA THR A 405 0.72 -33.23 13.92
C THR A 405 1.53 -32.18 13.16
N PRO A 406 2.28 -31.33 13.87
CA PRO A 406 3.21 -30.40 13.18
C PRO A 406 4.22 -31.28 12.41
N ASN A 407 4.32 -31.02 11.12
CA ASN A 407 5.36 -31.60 10.30
C ASN A 407 6.71 -31.05 10.81
N THR A 408 7.33 -31.75 11.74
CA THR A 408 8.70 -31.54 12.21
C THR A 408 9.05 -30.26 12.95
N ASN A 409 8.10 -29.35 13.20
CA ASN A 409 8.37 -28.14 13.95
C ASN A 409 8.18 -28.36 15.45
N THR A 410 9.15 -28.01 16.25
CA THR A 410 9.06 -27.99 17.71
C THR A 410 8.33 -26.73 18.18
N TRP A 411 7.94 -26.67 19.45
CA TRP A 411 7.38 -25.45 20.05
C TRP A 411 8.33 -24.25 20.01
N GLU A 412 9.60 -24.49 19.78
CA GLU A 412 10.63 -23.46 19.60
C GLU A 412 10.62 -22.87 18.17
N ASP A 413 9.86 -23.48 17.26
CA ASP A 413 9.69 -23.07 15.87
C ASP A 413 8.33 -22.38 15.62
N LEU A 414 7.53 -22.17 16.68
CA LEU A 414 6.22 -21.47 16.61
C LEU A 414 6.40 -20.02 17.10
#